data_a8b3525f29f5e533433b20812aebda7a
#
_entry.id   a8b3525f29f5e533433b20812aebda7a
#
_cell.length_a   1.000
_cell.length_b   1.000
_cell.length_c   1.000
_cell.angle_alpha   90.00
_cell.angle_beta   90.00
_cell.angle_gamma   90.00
#
_symmetry.space_group_name_H-M   'P 1'
#
loop_
_entity.id
_entity.type
_entity.pdbx_description
1 polymer ?
#
loop_
_entity_poly.entity_id
_entity_poly.type
_entity_poly.pdbx_seq_one_letter_code
_entity_poly.pdbx_strand_id
1 'polypeptide(L)'
;MSMVNPKFGAELYQELRRSMGVKEQVATNTEKLYNEAMPEKTNDKPTVYLDMDGVLADFFGGVEKLYGVAHWKQLASDKTKDLRQDVIERITGTNFFETLPKFPTTDTLIGMIKKFTGGRFSILTSPLRGDHDNSARWKKIWINQNIEQPDETIVTGRKEKYATANGTANILIDDRPVNVQKWQDKGGYGILYQANKDSLNKIEQSLKNYREKNGN
;
A
#
# COMPACT_ATOMS: atom_id res chain seq x y z
N MET A 1 -27.40 -2.27 -9.36
CA MET A 1 -28.01 -1.93 -8.05
C MET A 1 -28.04 -0.41 -7.95
N SER A 2 -29.25 0.17 -7.93
CA SER A 2 -29.47 1.62 -7.87
C SER A 2 -29.07 2.13 -6.48
N MET A 3 -28.16 3.11 -6.44
CA MET A 3 -27.82 3.80 -5.19
C MET A 3 -28.99 4.67 -4.77
N VAL A 4 -29.61 4.34 -3.66
CA VAL A 4 -30.64 5.19 -3.05
C VAL A 4 -29.94 6.42 -2.48
N ASN A 5 -30.35 7.61 -2.95
CA ASN A 5 -29.81 8.88 -2.49
C ASN A 5 -30.13 9.07 -0.98
N PRO A 6 -29.15 9.20 -0.10
CA PRO A 6 -29.39 9.29 1.35
C PRO A 6 -30.23 10.52 1.77
N LYS A 7 -30.24 11.59 0.98
CA LYS A 7 -31.13 12.73 1.20
C LYS A 7 -32.62 12.39 0.99
N PHE A 8 -32.93 11.55 0.00
CA PHE A 8 -34.27 11.12 -0.27
C PHE A 8 -34.89 10.31 0.87
N GLY A 9 -34.09 9.44 1.52
CA GLY A 9 -34.54 8.68 2.69
C GLY A 9 -34.87 9.56 3.90
N ALA A 10 -34.08 10.59 4.16
CA ALA A 10 -34.31 11.52 5.25
C ALA A 10 -35.54 12.41 5.03
N GLU A 11 -35.76 12.88 3.83
CA GLU A 11 -36.92 13.70 3.47
C GLU A 11 -38.22 12.89 3.54
N LEU A 12 -38.23 11.68 3.00
CA LEU A 12 -39.37 10.75 3.07
C LEU A 12 -39.72 10.38 4.51
N TYR A 13 -38.72 10.19 5.38
CA TYR A 13 -38.90 9.91 6.80
C TYR A 13 -39.53 11.10 7.53
N GLN A 14 -39.12 12.32 7.25
CA GLN A 14 -39.69 13.53 7.84
C GLN A 14 -41.16 13.75 7.39
N GLU A 15 -41.47 13.39 6.16
CA GLU A 15 -42.81 13.51 5.60
C GLU A 15 -43.77 12.46 6.19
N LEU A 16 -43.34 11.21 6.33
CA LEU A 16 -44.07 10.15 7.02
C LEU A 16 -44.29 10.50 8.49
N ARG A 17 -43.32 11.13 9.16
CA ARG A 17 -43.41 11.59 10.53
C ARG A 17 -44.47 12.64 10.72
N ARG A 18 -44.63 13.60 9.79
CA ARG A 18 -45.67 14.62 9.79
C ARG A 18 -47.04 14.00 9.58
N SER A 19 -47.18 13.00 8.72
CA SER A 19 -48.46 12.36 8.39
C SER A 19 -49.01 11.44 9.46
N MET A 20 -48.13 10.85 10.29
CA MET A 20 -48.52 9.84 11.31
C MET A 20 -48.65 10.38 12.74
N GLY A 21 -48.48 11.67 13.02
CA GLY A 21 -48.69 12.30 14.34
C GLY A 21 -47.90 11.64 15.49
N VAL A 22 -46.71 11.09 15.20
CA VAL A 22 -45.92 10.32 16.14
C VAL A 22 -45.32 11.23 17.24
N LYS A 23 -45.56 10.90 18.50
CA LYS A 23 -45.02 11.64 19.65
C LYS A 23 -43.49 11.60 19.66
N GLU A 24 -42.88 12.69 20.08
CA GLU A 24 -41.45 13.01 19.99
C GLU A 24 -40.48 11.93 20.55
N GLN A 25 -40.90 11.18 21.60
CA GLN A 25 -40.11 10.12 22.24
C GLN A 25 -39.93 8.86 21.36
N VAL A 26 -40.89 8.52 20.49
CA VAL A 26 -40.76 7.36 19.59
C VAL A 26 -39.85 7.72 18.42
N ALA A 27 -39.85 8.98 18.00
CA ALA A 27 -39.04 9.50 16.92
C ALA A 27 -37.54 9.51 17.28
N THR A 28 -37.16 9.88 18.51
CA THR A 28 -35.76 9.85 18.95
C THR A 28 -35.16 8.44 19.00
N ASN A 29 -35.96 7.45 19.40
CA ASN A 29 -35.49 6.05 19.39
C ASN A 29 -35.33 5.48 17.99
N THR A 30 -36.23 5.84 17.06
CA THR A 30 -36.15 5.37 15.67
C THR A 30 -35.01 6.06 14.92
N GLU A 31 -34.74 7.33 15.21
CA GLU A 31 -33.61 8.09 14.65
C GLU A 31 -32.26 7.55 15.17
N LYS A 32 -32.23 7.16 16.45
CA LYS A 32 -31.06 6.49 17.05
C LYS A 32 -30.81 5.12 16.42
N LEU A 33 -31.84 4.29 16.27
CA LEU A 33 -31.76 2.99 15.61
C LEU A 33 -31.41 3.10 14.12
N TYR A 34 -31.89 4.13 13.43
CA TYR A 34 -31.54 4.40 12.03
C TYR A 34 -30.08 4.82 11.90
N ASN A 35 -29.58 5.68 12.79
CA ASN A 35 -28.19 6.10 12.83
C ASN A 35 -27.25 4.96 13.25
N GLU A 36 -27.71 4.04 14.11
CA GLU A 36 -26.96 2.82 14.51
C GLU A 36 -26.98 1.75 13.39
N ALA A 37 -27.99 1.74 12.53
CA ALA A 37 -28.11 0.79 11.41
C ALA A 37 -27.44 1.26 10.11
N MET A 38 -27.18 2.57 9.96
CA MET A 38 -26.32 3.06 8.91
C MET A 38 -24.88 2.80 9.32
N PRO A 39 -24.07 2.10 8.51
CA PRO A 39 -22.65 2.08 8.77
C PRO A 39 -22.22 3.55 8.85
N GLU A 40 -21.74 3.99 10.02
CA GLU A 40 -21.00 5.25 10.10
C GLU A 40 -20.10 5.25 8.85
N LYS A 41 -20.07 6.34 8.09
CA LYS A 41 -18.95 6.59 7.20
C LYS A 41 -17.76 6.64 8.13
N THR A 42 -17.18 5.48 8.37
CA THR A 42 -15.91 5.37 9.04
C THR A 42 -15.01 6.26 8.20
N ASN A 43 -14.55 7.34 8.81
CA ASN A 43 -13.59 8.26 8.21
C ASN A 43 -12.24 7.51 8.22
N ASP A 44 -12.28 6.29 7.67
CA ASP A 44 -11.16 5.37 7.64
C ASP A 44 -10.15 5.95 6.67
N LYS A 45 -9.17 6.62 7.25
CA LYS A 45 -8.02 7.07 6.49
C LYS A 45 -7.42 5.85 5.77
N PRO A 46 -6.99 5.99 4.51
CA PRO A 46 -6.40 4.89 3.78
C PRO A 46 -5.17 4.37 4.51
N THR A 47 -4.98 3.05 4.48
CA THR A 47 -3.68 2.48 4.81
C THR A 47 -2.74 2.70 3.63
N VAL A 48 -1.54 3.19 3.92
CA VAL A 48 -0.47 3.34 2.93
C VAL A 48 0.49 2.18 3.10
N TYR A 49 0.62 1.39 2.04
CA TYR A 49 1.54 0.27 1.94
C TYR A 49 2.74 0.64 1.09
N LEU A 50 3.93 0.37 1.61
CA LEU A 50 5.21 0.54 0.91
C LEU A 50 5.76 -0.83 0.52
N ASP A 51 6.17 -1.02 -0.75
CA ASP A 51 7.00 -2.17 -1.09
C ASP A 51 8.41 -1.99 -0.47
N MET A 52 9.12 -3.08 -0.33
CA MET A 52 10.51 -3.05 0.15
C MET A 52 11.48 -2.88 -1.00
N ASP A 53 11.54 -3.84 -1.92
CA ASP A 53 12.53 -3.89 -3.00
C ASP A 53 12.27 -2.78 -4.03
N GLY A 54 13.28 -1.99 -4.36
CA GLY A 54 13.14 -0.90 -5.33
C GLY A 54 12.46 0.37 -4.81
N VAL A 55 11.88 0.33 -3.59
CA VAL A 55 11.22 1.47 -2.92
C VAL A 55 11.98 1.89 -1.67
N LEU A 56 12.28 0.96 -0.76
CA LEU A 56 12.98 1.20 0.49
C LEU A 56 14.40 0.62 0.47
N ALA A 57 14.55 -0.57 -0.10
CA ALA A 57 15.80 -1.31 -0.22
C ALA A 57 16.27 -1.38 -1.67
N ASP A 58 17.55 -1.13 -1.89
CA ASP A 58 18.19 -1.17 -3.21
C ASP A 58 18.53 -2.60 -3.63
N PHE A 59 17.56 -3.28 -4.23
CA PHE A 59 17.75 -4.63 -4.75
C PHE A 59 18.86 -4.71 -5.80
N PHE A 60 18.91 -3.75 -6.73
CA PHE A 60 19.94 -3.76 -7.78
C PHE A 60 21.32 -3.44 -7.22
N GLY A 61 21.46 -2.52 -6.29
CA GLY A 61 22.72 -2.29 -5.57
C GLY A 61 23.17 -3.52 -4.78
N GLY A 62 22.23 -4.28 -4.23
CA GLY A 62 22.53 -5.59 -3.62
C GLY A 62 23.05 -6.62 -4.62
N VAL A 63 22.47 -6.70 -5.81
CA VAL A 63 22.93 -7.55 -6.90
C VAL A 63 24.32 -7.12 -7.38
N GLU A 64 24.57 -5.82 -7.59
CA GLU A 64 25.87 -5.27 -7.97
C GLU A 64 26.95 -5.70 -6.96
N LYS A 65 26.67 -5.58 -5.68
CA LYS A 65 27.56 -6.02 -4.62
C LYS A 65 27.81 -7.54 -4.63
N LEU A 66 26.75 -8.33 -4.85
CA LEU A 66 26.82 -9.80 -4.91
C LEU A 66 27.75 -10.29 -6.04
N TYR A 67 27.74 -9.60 -7.18
CA TYR A 67 28.52 -9.95 -8.35
C TYR A 67 29.86 -9.20 -8.44
N GLY A 68 30.11 -8.24 -7.56
CA GLY A 68 31.32 -7.41 -7.59
C GLY A 68 31.41 -6.50 -8.81
N VAL A 69 30.28 -6.04 -9.34
CA VAL A 69 30.21 -5.16 -10.51
C VAL A 69 29.79 -3.74 -10.11
N ALA A 70 30.25 -2.75 -10.89
CA ALA A 70 29.90 -1.36 -10.62
C ALA A 70 28.45 -1.01 -11.04
N HIS A 71 27.88 -1.78 -11.95
CA HIS A 71 26.51 -1.57 -12.41
C HIS A 71 25.90 -2.87 -12.95
N TRP A 72 24.65 -3.20 -12.55
CA TRP A 72 23.95 -4.43 -12.95
C TRP A 72 23.85 -4.63 -14.47
N LYS A 73 23.85 -3.56 -15.28
CA LYS A 73 23.88 -3.64 -16.75
C LYS A 73 25.12 -4.34 -17.31
N GLN A 74 26.23 -4.38 -16.56
CA GLN A 74 27.42 -5.13 -16.94
C GLN A 74 27.13 -6.63 -17.00
N LEU A 75 26.24 -7.13 -16.13
CA LEU A 75 25.79 -8.52 -16.12
C LEU A 75 24.88 -8.84 -17.31
N ALA A 76 24.09 -7.86 -17.75
CA ALA A 76 23.15 -8.01 -18.85
C ALA A 76 23.80 -8.03 -20.24
N SER A 77 25.12 -7.80 -20.34
CA SER A 77 25.88 -7.84 -21.60
C SER A 77 26.09 -9.26 -22.11
N ASP A 78 26.06 -10.26 -21.26
CA ASP A 78 26.16 -11.68 -21.66
C ASP A 78 24.76 -12.19 -22.09
N LYS A 79 24.52 -12.18 -23.41
CA LYS A 79 23.26 -12.63 -24.00
C LYS A 79 23.01 -14.14 -23.90
N THR A 80 23.99 -14.92 -23.45
CA THR A 80 23.90 -16.39 -23.35
C THR A 80 23.28 -16.84 -22.00
N LYS A 81 23.18 -15.95 -21.02
CA LYS A 81 22.62 -16.26 -19.69
C LYS A 81 21.32 -15.51 -19.44
N ASP A 82 20.33 -16.22 -18.94
CA ASP A 82 19.17 -15.58 -18.27
C ASP A 82 19.64 -15.01 -16.93
N LEU A 83 20.09 -13.74 -16.95
CA LEU A 83 20.57 -13.04 -15.75
C LEU A 83 19.56 -13.11 -14.60
N ARG A 84 18.26 -13.06 -14.91
CA ARG A 84 17.22 -13.14 -13.89
C ARG A 84 17.25 -14.47 -13.17
N GLN A 85 17.38 -15.57 -13.91
CA GLN A 85 17.45 -16.92 -13.35
C GLN A 85 18.73 -17.10 -12.53
N ASP A 86 19.89 -16.65 -13.05
CA ASP A 86 21.19 -16.72 -12.36
C ASP A 86 21.16 -15.95 -11.02
N VAL A 87 20.57 -14.75 -10.99
CA VAL A 87 20.38 -13.97 -9.74
C VAL A 87 19.50 -14.73 -8.76
N ILE A 88 18.35 -15.26 -9.21
CA ILE A 88 17.43 -16.01 -8.35
C ILE A 88 18.13 -17.21 -7.72
N GLU A 89 18.88 -17.99 -8.51
CA GLU A 89 19.64 -19.16 -8.04
C GLU A 89 20.68 -18.79 -6.99
N ARG A 90 21.42 -17.70 -7.21
CA ARG A 90 22.45 -17.25 -6.26
C ARG A 90 21.92 -16.73 -4.95
N ILE A 91 20.75 -16.12 -4.93
CA ILE A 91 20.18 -15.55 -3.70
C ILE A 91 19.24 -16.51 -2.97
N THR A 92 18.78 -17.59 -3.62
CA THR A 92 17.93 -18.62 -3.02
C THR A 92 18.62 -19.29 -1.83
N GLY A 93 17.93 -19.42 -0.72
CA GLY A 93 18.44 -20.04 0.53
C GLY A 93 19.48 -19.20 1.28
N THR A 94 19.79 -17.99 0.81
CA THR A 94 20.77 -17.10 1.45
C THR A 94 20.12 -15.99 2.27
N ASN A 95 20.96 -15.21 2.97
CA ASN A 95 20.52 -13.99 3.68
C ASN A 95 20.57 -12.73 2.82
N PHE A 96 20.53 -12.85 1.52
CA PHE A 96 20.68 -11.74 0.57
C PHE A 96 19.82 -10.52 0.94
N PHE A 97 18.53 -10.72 1.26
CA PHE A 97 17.61 -9.63 1.58
C PHE A 97 17.98 -8.85 2.84
N GLU A 98 18.65 -9.48 3.81
CA GLU A 98 19.17 -8.80 5.00
C GLU A 98 20.30 -7.80 4.65
N THR A 99 21.07 -8.10 3.60
CA THR A 99 22.28 -7.34 3.24
C THR A 99 22.03 -6.18 2.28
N LEU A 100 20.78 -5.95 1.88
CA LEU A 100 20.43 -4.92 0.91
C LEU A 100 20.76 -3.51 1.43
N PRO A 101 21.33 -2.64 0.60
CA PRO A 101 21.47 -1.24 0.95
C PRO A 101 20.08 -0.58 1.13
N LYS A 102 19.97 0.33 2.09
CA LYS A 102 18.80 1.21 2.20
C LYS A 102 18.95 2.38 1.23
N PHE A 103 17.89 2.74 0.51
CA PHE A 103 17.92 3.94 -0.31
C PHE A 103 18.06 5.21 0.53
N PRO A 104 18.84 6.21 0.11
CA PRO A 104 18.96 7.48 0.83
C PRO A 104 17.64 8.23 1.01
N THR A 105 16.68 7.99 0.13
CA THR A 105 15.34 8.62 0.13
C THR A 105 14.35 7.96 1.09
N THR A 106 14.67 6.79 1.63
CA THR A 106 13.74 5.95 2.40
C THR A 106 13.16 6.69 3.62
N ASP A 107 13.99 7.29 4.45
CA ASP A 107 13.51 7.95 5.68
C ASP A 107 12.66 9.18 5.36
N THR A 108 13.02 9.92 4.31
CA THR A 108 12.22 11.06 3.83
C THR A 108 10.86 10.58 3.29
N LEU A 109 10.83 9.50 2.51
CA LEU A 109 9.59 8.89 2.02
C LEU A 109 8.67 8.50 3.17
N ILE A 110 9.19 7.77 4.16
CA ILE A 110 8.43 7.37 5.34
C ILE A 110 7.90 8.59 6.11
N GLY A 111 8.71 9.62 6.28
CA GLY A 111 8.30 10.89 6.91
C GLY A 111 7.14 11.58 6.16
N MET A 112 7.17 11.58 4.82
CA MET A 112 6.07 12.09 3.99
C MET A 112 4.78 11.28 4.18
N ILE A 113 4.88 9.94 4.22
CA ILE A 113 3.74 9.06 4.45
C ILE A 113 3.16 9.27 5.85
N LYS A 114 4.00 9.31 6.88
CA LYS A 114 3.57 9.60 8.25
C LYS A 114 2.85 10.94 8.37
N LYS A 115 3.35 11.99 7.70
CA LYS A 115 2.67 13.30 7.64
C LYS A 115 1.30 13.20 6.95
N PHE A 116 1.18 12.39 5.91
CA PHE A 116 -0.06 12.19 5.18
C PHE A 116 -1.10 11.42 6.02
N THR A 117 -0.70 10.36 6.72
CA THR A 117 -1.59 9.43 7.42
C THR A 117 -1.84 9.78 8.89
N GLY A 118 -1.07 10.72 9.45
CA GLY A 118 -1.08 11.02 10.89
C GLY A 118 -0.22 10.06 11.71
N GLY A 119 0.92 9.64 11.16
CA GLY A 119 1.95 8.86 11.85
C GLY A 119 2.02 7.38 11.47
N ARG A 120 1.13 6.89 10.60
CA ARG A 120 0.97 5.46 10.27
C ARG A 120 1.54 5.12 8.89
N PHE A 121 2.08 3.90 8.76
CA PHE A 121 2.42 3.26 7.49
C PHE A 121 2.58 1.75 7.68
N SER A 122 2.42 0.99 6.61
CA SER A 122 2.61 -0.45 6.60
C SER A 122 3.56 -0.87 5.47
N ILE A 123 4.20 -2.02 5.61
CA ILE A 123 5.03 -2.60 4.56
C ILE A 123 4.34 -3.81 3.97
N LEU A 124 4.28 -3.84 2.64
CA LEU A 124 3.65 -4.92 1.87
C LEU A 124 4.59 -5.36 0.75
N THR A 125 5.37 -6.39 1.00
CA THR A 125 6.39 -6.88 0.08
C THR A 125 6.12 -8.30 -0.40
N SER A 126 6.72 -8.70 -1.53
CA SER A 126 6.58 -10.04 -2.07
C SER A 126 7.78 -10.91 -1.67
N PRO A 127 7.56 -12.19 -1.31
CA PRO A 127 8.66 -13.12 -1.12
C PRO A 127 9.32 -13.47 -2.47
N LEU A 128 10.55 -13.98 -2.42
CA LEU A 128 11.21 -14.54 -3.59
C LEU A 128 10.47 -15.80 -4.05
N ARG A 129 10.20 -15.89 -5.34
CA ARG A 129 9.54 -17.05 -5.92
C ARG A 129 10.43 -18.30 -5.78
N GLY A 130 9.90 -19.34 -5.17
CA GLY A 130 10.63 -20.58 -4.91
C GLY A 130 11.43 -20.58 -3.59
N ASP A 131 11.47 -19.44 -2.87
CA ASP A 131 12.19 -19.30 -1.60
C ASP A 131 11.38 -18.45 -0.60
N HIS A 132 10.10 -18.78 -0.44
CA HIS A 132 9.14 -17.93 0.25
C HIS A 132 9.52 -17.68 1.71
N ASP A 133 9.71 -18.72 2.49
CA ASP A 133 9.91 -18.62 3.95
C ASP A 133 11.26 -17.98 4.29
N ASN A 134 12.32 -18.40 3.60
CA ASN A 134 13.66 -17.86 3.81
C ASN A 134 13.70 -16.37 3.42
N SER A 135 13.25 -16.02 2.23
CA SER A 135 13.24 -14.63 1.79
C SER A 135 12.34 -13.74 2.65
N ALA A 136 11.18 -14.25 3.07
CA ALA A 136 10.28 -13.52 3.99
C ALA A 136 10.94 -13.24 5.34
N ARG A 137 11.65 -14.24 5.90
CA ARG A 137 12.41 -14.09 7.14
C ARG A 137 13.45 -12.95 7.03
N TRP A 138 14.30 -12.99 6.00
CA TRP A 138 15.38 -12.01 5.84
C TRP A 138 14.87 -10.61 5.51
N LYS A 139 13.77 -10.48 4.76
CA LYS A 139 13.10 -9.19 4.54
C LYS A 139 12.57 -8.59 5.85
N LYS A 140 11.94 -9.39 6.70
CA LYS A 140 11.47 -8.91 8.02
C LYS A 140 12.64 -8.47 8.91
N ILE A 141 13.76 -9.21 8.90
CA ILE A 141 14.97 -8.83 9.63
C ILE A 141 15.49 -7.48 9.11
N TRP A 142 15.64 -7.34 7.79
CA TRP A 142 16.07 -6.09 7.18
C TRP A 142 15.19 -4.90 7.58
N ILE A 143 13.86 -5.08 7.52
CA ILE A 143 12.88 -4.05 7.89
C ILE A 143 13.09 -3.64 9.35
N ASN A 144 13.20 -4.59 10.26
CA ASN A 144 13.40 -4.31 11.69
C ASN A 144 14.72 -3.58 11.99
N GLN A 145 15.75 -3.80 11.18
CA GLN A 145 17.07 -3.17 11.36
C GLN A 145 17.15 -1.77 10.74
N ASN A 146 16.41 -1.51 9.68
CA ASN A 146 16.60 -0.33 8.83
C ASN A 146 15.43 0.66 8.86
N ILE A 147 14.25 0.22 9.28
CA ILE A 147 13.02 1.00 9.19
C ILE A 147 12.47 1.21 10.61
N GLU A 148 12.05 2.43 10.89
CA GLU A 148 11.25 2.71 12.09
C GLU A 148 9.98 1.88 12.04
N GLN A 149 9.56 1.32 13.18
CA GLN A 149 8.52 0.30 13.27
C GLN A 149 7.26 0.64 12.49
N PRO A 150 6.92 -0.10 11.41
CA PRO A 150 5.65 0.04 10.69
C PRO A 150 4.50 -0.52 11.54
N ASP A 151 3.27 -0.10 11.25
CA ASP A 151 2.07 -0.66 11.90
C ASP A 151 1.95 -2.16 11.60
N GLU A 152 2.29 -2.56 10.37
CA GLU A 152 2.25 -3.94 9.93
C GLU A 152 3.32 -4.22 8.88
N THR A 153 3.87 -5.45 8.90
CA THR A 153 4.75 -5.98 7.87
C THR A 153 4.17 -7.25 7.27
N ILE A 154 3.68 -7.15 6.05
CA ILE A 154 3.06 -8.26 5.31
C ILE A 154 3.98 -8.71 4.20
N VAL A 155 4.26 -10.02 4.15
CA VAL A 155 5.00 -10.65 3.06
C VAL A 155 4.06 -11.59 2.29
N THR A 156 3.70 -11.20 1.07
CA THR A 156 2.72 -11.94 0.25
C THR A 156 2.94 -11.75 -1.25
N GLY A 157 2.66 -12.78 -2.04
CA GLY A 157 2.59 -12.70 -3.50
C GLY A 157 1.27 -12.13 -4.05
N ARG A 158 0.31 -11.79 -3.17
CA ARG A 158 -1.05 -11.36 -3.53
C ARG A 158 -1.39 -10.01 -2.89
N LYS A 159 -0.58 -8.99 -3.20
CA LYS A 159 -0.70 -7.64 -2.66
C LYS A 159 -2.09 -7.04 -2.91
N GLU A 160 -2.68 -7.33 -4.04
CA GLU A 160 -3.98 -6.83 -4.47
C GLU A 160 -5.14 -7.15 -3.52
N LYS A 161 -4.98 -8.09 -2.59
CA LYS A 161 -5.99 -8.40 -1.57
C LYS A 161 -6.16 -7.29 -0.52
N TYR A 162 -5.18 -6.40 -0.41
CA TYR A 162 -5.15 -5.30 0.55
C TYR A 162 -5.52 -3.95 -0.10
N ALA A 163 -5.96 -3.98 -1.36
CA ALA A 163 -6.22 -2.77 -2.13
C ALA A 163 -7.35 -1.91 -1.57
N THR A 164 -8.30 -2.52 -0.87
CA THR A 164 -9.40 -1.80 -0.22
C THR A 164 -9.67 -2.35 1.18
N ALA A 165 -10.13 -1.48 2.07
CA ALA A 165 -10.64 -1.87 3.38
C ALA A 165 -11.89 -1.04 3.70
N ASN A 166 -12.97 -1.68 4.14
CA ASN A 166 -14.25 -1.03 4.51
C ASN A 166 -14.77 -0.02 3.45
N GLY A 167 -14.59 -0.34 2.16
CA GLY A 167 -14.98 0.55 1.06
C GLY A 167 -14.00 1.69 0.76
N THR A 168 -12.92 1.84 1.55
CA THR A 168 -11.88 2.84 1.35
C THR A 168 -10.75 2.25 0.47
N ALA A 169 -10.33 3.00 -0.55
CA ALA A 169 -9.19 2.65 -1.38
C ALA A 169 -7.89 2.87 -0.61
N ASN A 170 -7.14 1.81 -0.35
CA ASN A 170 -5.80 1.88 0.21
C ASN A 170 -4.78 2.33 -0.84
N ILE A 171 -3.64 2.82 -0.40
CA ILE A 171 -2.57 3.31 -1.27
C ILE A 171 -1.42 2.31 -1.27
N LEU A 172 -0.94 1.93 -2.46
CA LEU A 172 0.28 1.13 -2.64
C LEU A 172 1.35 1.97 -3.34
N ILE A 173 2.56 1.99 -2.80
CA ILE A 173 3.76 2.52 -3.44
C ILE A 173 4.66 1.34 -3.78
N ASP A 174 4.85 1.07 -5.07
CA ASP A 174 5.52 -0.14 -5.56
C ASP A 174 6.33 0.21 -6.83
N ASP A 175 7.48 -0.43 -7.03
CA ASP A 175 8.36 -0.20 -8.18
C ASP A 175 7.93 -0.98 -9.43
N ARG A 176 7.01 -1.94 -9.29
CA ARG A 176 6.58 -2.83 -10.36
C ARG A 176 5.22 -2.44 -10.94
N PRO A 177 5.17 -2.07 -12.25
CA PRO A 177 3.91 -1.69 -12.91
C PRO A 177 2.81 -2.74 -12.77
N VAL A 178 3.17 -4.03 -12.82
CA VAL A 178 2.19 -5.13 -12.71
C VAL A 178 1.52 -5.19 -11.33
N ASN A 179 2.23 -4.86 -10.25
CA ASN A 179 1.65 -4.82 -8.91
C ASN A 179 0.71 -3.61 -8.78
N VAL A 180 1.15 -2.45 -9.28
CA VAL A 180 0.34 -1.22 -9.30
C VAL A 180 -0.95 -1.44 -10.09
N GLN A 181 -0.87 -2.06 -11.26
CA GLN A 181 -2.05 -2.36 -12.08
C GLN A 181 -3.03 -3.30 -11.36
N LYS A 182 -2.55 -4.43 -10.83
CA LYS A 182 -3.41 -5.37 -10.08
C LYS A 182 -4.07 -4.72 -8.87
N TRP A 183 -3.36 -3.82 -8.21
CA TRP A 183 -3.88 -3.06 -7.09
C TRP A 183 -5.03 -2.13 -7.52
N GLN A 184 -4.85 -1.41 -8.62
CA GLN A 184 -5.86 -0.52 -9.18
C GLN A 184 -7.08 -1.31 -9.69
N ASP A 185 -6.88 -2.47 -10.30
CA ASP A 185 -7.96 -3.37 -10.75
C ASP A 185 -8.85 -3.85 -9.57
N LYS A 186 -8.31 -3.81 -8.34
CA LYS A 186 -9.04 -4.13 -7.11
C LYS A 186 -9.56 -2.90 -6.35
N GLY A 187 -9.56 -1.73 -7.00
CA GLY A 187 -10.13 -0.50 -6.45
C GLY A 187 -9.18 0.28 -5.53
N GLY A 188 -7.93 -0.13 -5.38
CA GLY A 188 -6.92 0.61 -4.64
C GLY A 188 -6.30 1.76 -5.44
N TYR A 189 -5.57 2.63 -4.77
CA TYR A 189 -4.80 3.71 -5.38
C TYR A 189 -3.32 3.32 -5.46
N GLY A 190 -2.85 3.00 -6.66
CA GLY A 190 -1.48 2.55 -6.90
C GLY A 190 -0.57 3.69 -7.37
N ILE A 191 0.60 3.80 -6.78
CA ILE A 191 1.66 4.76 -7.14
C ILE A 191 2.88 3.97 -7.59
N LEU A 192 3.21 4.06 -8.89
CA LEU A 192 4.45 3.51 -9.42
C LEU A 192 5.61 4.42 -9.03
N TYR A 193 6.55 3.89 -8.25
CA TYR A 193 7.72 4.63 -7.77
C TYR A 193 8.95 3.74 -7.71
N GLN A 194 10.03 4.18 -8.36
CA GLN A 194 11.34 3.53 -8.37
C GLN A 194 12.36 4.46 -7.70
N ALA A 195 12.82 4.14 -6.50
CA ALA A 195 13.66 5.05 -5.71
C ALA A 195 14.99 5.44 -6.36
N ASN A 196 15.51 4.62 -7.28
CA ASN A 196 16.72 4.89 -8.05
C ASN A 196 16.52 5.78 -9.30
N LYS A 197 15.26 6.16 -9.61
CA LYS A 197 14.93 6.93 -10.83
C LYS A 197 14.01 8.10 -10.54
N ASP A 198 13.00 7.90 -9.68
CA ASP A 198 11.93 8.83 -9.48
C ASP A 198 12.26 9.83 -8.35
N SER A 199 11.81 11.06 -8.51
CA SER A 199 11.85 12.05 -7.44
C SER A 199 10.70 11.80 -6.43
N LEU A 200 10.92 12.13 -5.16
CA LEU A 200 9.89 12.13 -4.12
C LEU A 200 8.71 13.08 -4.42
N ASN A 201 8.92 14.11 -5.26
CA ASN A 201 7.83 14.98 -5.73
C ASN A 201 6.71 14.19 -6.42
N LYS A 202 7.02 13.08 -7.06
CA LYS A 202 6.03 12.18 -7.67
C LYS A 202 5.08 11.60 -6.61
N ILE A 203 5.63 11.21 -5.46
CA ILE A 203 4.84 10.73 -4.32
C ILE A 203 3.96 11.85 -3.76
N GLU A 204 4.56 13.02 -3.50
CA GLU A 204 3.84 14.17 -2.97
C GLU A 204 2.64 14.55 -3.85
N GLN A 205 2.85 14.67 -5.15
CA GLN A 205 1.79 14.98 -6.10
C GLN A 205 0.72 13.89 -6.14
N SER A 206 1.12 12.62 -6.11
CA SER A 206 0.18 11.49 -6.11
C SER A 206 -0.68 11.46 -4.85
N LEU A 207 -0.11 11.73 -3.68
CA LEU A 207 -0.86 11.82 -2.42
C LEU A 207 -1.83 13.01 -2.40
N LYS A 208 -1.43 14.14 -2.99
CA LYS A 208 -2.32 15.30 -3.18
C LYS A 208 -3.51 14.93 -4.07
N ASN A 209 -3.26 14.31 -5.22
CA ASN A 209 -4.29 13.86 -6.15
C ASN A 209 -5.25 12.84 -5.48
N TYR A 210 -4.72 11.96 -4.61
CA TYR A 210 -5.55 11.04 -3.84
C TYR A 210 -6.54 11.81 -2.95
N ARG A 211 -6.09 12.82 -2.21
CA ARG A 211 -6.96 13.65 -1.35
C ARG A 211 -8.05 14.37 -2.16
N GLU A 212 -7.66 15.02 -3.25
CA GLU A 212 -8.60 15.74 -4.11
C GLU A 212 -9.71 14.81 -4.65
N LYS A 213 -9.35 13.58 -5.01
CA LYS A 213 -10.28 12.59 -5.55
C LYS A 213 -11.22 11.99 -4.50
N ASN A 214 -10.77 11.86 -3.24
CA ASN A 214 -11.51 11.15 -2.18
C ASN A 214 -12.10 12.10 -1.13
N GLY A 215 -11.97 13.42 -1.29
CA GLY A 215 -12.65 14.42 -0.46
C GLY A 215 -12.07 14.56 0.96
N ASN A 216 -10.78 14.31 1.13
CA ASN A 216 -10.05 14.45 2.40
C ASN A 216 -9.06 15.60 2.34
#